data_77e8ae1bc70f9c49ce359ed45202e870
#
_entry.id   77e8ae1bc70f9c49ce359ed45202e870
#
_cell.length_a   1.000
_cell.length_b   1.000
_cell.length_c   1.000
_cell.angle_alpha   90.00
_cell.angle_beta   90.00
_cell.angle_gamma   90.00
#
_symmetry.space_group_name_H-M   'P 1'
#
loop_
_entity.id
_entity.type
_entity.pdbx_description
1 polymer ?
#
loop_
_entity_poly.entity_id
_entity_poly.type
_entity_poly.pdbx_seq_one_letter_code
_entity_poly.pdbx_strand_id
1 'polypeptide(L)'
;MRILLVSQMYPGPDAPDLGTFVAQVERELVERGHEIERAVLDTRAGGKLRYLTLARRARAASRPDVVYAHFLVPSGLIAALAGGAPLVVTAHGRDVRNIGAIPGVAAATRLVVRRAATVICVSDYLRRELETKLPEARGKVAVVSSGVDRERFTVTEPPAGPPGFLCVGALDERKNVVRLADAFARLEEGTLTFVGDGPLRPRLEGRERVRLLGRVPHDEIPGLLSESRVLAQPSLVEPLGQALLEAMACGRSVVATRIGGPPEFVPPEAGVLVDPLDVDALTRGLEQAAALPCPNLAAREATVEHDVRRQSERIEAILSRAAALDQRS
;
A
#
# COMPACT_ATOMS: atom_id res chain seq x y z
N MET A 1 9.56 15.60 18.19
CA MET A 1 8.17 16.07 18.40
C MET A 1 7.29 14.91 18.83
N ARG A 2 6.18 15.22 19.49
CA ARG A 2 5.17 14.23 19.87
C ARG A 2 4.14 14.12 18.77
N ILE A 3 3.97 12.93 18.22
CA ILE A 3 3.06 12.64 17.09
C ILE A 3 1.95 11.73 17.58
N LEU A 4 0.69 12.14 17.42
CA LEU A 4 -0.43 11.23 17.61
C LEU A 4 -0.69 10.48 16.29
N LEU A 5 -0.39 9.19 16.27
CA LEU A 5 -0.66 8.30 15.14
C LEU A 5 -2.09 7.76 15.21
N VAL A 6 -2.94 8.08 14.24
CA VAL A 6 -4.34 7.63 14.18
C VAL A 6 -4.55 6.70 13.01
N SER A 7 -4.85 5.43 13.27
CA SER A 7 -5.10 4.45 12.19
C SER A 7 -6.14 3.40 12.54
N GLN A 8 -6.99 3.09 11.58
CA GLN A 8 -7.95 1.98 11.63
C GLN A 8 -7.32 0.62 11.25
N MET A 9 -6.06 0.62 10.86
CA MET A 9 -5.29 -0.56 10.48
C MET A 9 -3.89 -0.46 11.10
N TYR A 10 -3.57 -1.42 11.96
CA TYR A 10 -2.27 -1.54 12.58
C TYR A 10 -2.00 -3.02 12.89
N PRO A 11 -0.76 -3.51 12.79
CA PRO A 11 -0.45 -4.91 13.12
C PRO A 11 -0.81 -5.25 14.57
N GLY A 12 -1.44 -6.39 14.76
CA GLY A 12 -1.77 -6.92 16.07
C GLY A 12 -1.57 -8.44 16.12
N PRO A 13 -1.64 -9.05 17.31
CA PRO A 13 -1.41 -10.49 17.48
C PRO A 13 -2.28 -11.35 16.56
N ASP A 14 -3.58 -11.00 16.43
CA ASP A 14 -4.55 -11.76 15.61
C ASP A 14 -4.59 -11.31 14.14
N ALA A 15 -3.84 -10.26 13.77
CA ALA A 15 -3.82 -9.68 12.43
C ALA A 15 -2.45 -9.04 12.12
N PRO A 16 -1.37 -9.83 12.07
CA PRO A 16 -0.01 -9.32 11.90
C PRO A 16 0.23 -8.68 10.52
N ASP A 17 -0.61 -8.99 9.53
CA ASP A 17 -0.61 -8.43 8.18
C ASP A 17 -1.41 -7.11 8.05
N LEU A 18 -2.06 -6.65 9.13
CA LEU A 18 -2.95 -5.50 9.09
C LEU A 18 -2.17 -4.18 9.19
N GLY A 19 -2.06 -3.42 8.09
CA GLY A 19 -1.47 -2.07 8.13
C GLY A 19 0.04 -2.06 8.41
N THR A 20 0.79 -3.04 7.94
CA THR A 20 2.25 -3.17 8.10
C THR A 20 3.00 -1.92 7.64
N PHE A 21 2.52 -1.25 6.57
CA PHE A 21 3.07 0.01 6.07
C PHE A 21 2.92 1.17 7.07
N VAL A 22 1.89 1.16 7.94
CA VAL A 22 1.73 2.16 9.01
C VAL A 22 2.78 1.96 10.08
N ALA A 23 2.97 0.71 10.52
CA ALA A 23 3.98 0.36 11.52
C ALA A 23 5.40 0.60 11.00
N GLN A 24 5.64 0.44 9.70
CA GLN A 24 6.92 0.71 9.07
C GLN A 24 7.27 2.21 9.13
N VAL A 25 6.33 3.09 8.72
CA VAL A 25 6.53 4.54 8.83
C VAL A 25 6.69 4.99 10.27
N GLU A 26 5.93 4.42 11.20
CA GLU A 26 6.08 4.70 12.63
C GLU A 26 7.49 4.36 13.12
N ARG A 27 8.01 3.18 12.77
CA ARG A 27 9.37 2.77 13.16
C ARG A 27 10.42 3.78 12.70
N GLU A 28 10.36 4.19 11.45
CA GLU A 28 11.26 5.19 10.90
C GLU A 28 11.17 6.54 11.64
N LEU A 29 9.96 6.98 12.00
CA LEU A 29 9.78 8.21 12.76
C LEU A 29 10.34 8.09 14.19
N VAL A 30 10.19 6.93 14.83
CA VAL A 30 10.78 6.65 16.15
C VAL A 30 12.32 6.64 16.08
N GLU A 31 12.90 5.99 15.07
CA GLU A 31 14.35 5.98 14.85
C GLU A 31 14.93 7.38 14.60
N ARG A 32 14.11 8.31 14.09
CA ARG A 32 14.44 9.73 13.91
C ARG A 32 14.24 10.58 15.17
N GLY A 33 13.90 9.95 16.30
CA GLY A 33 13.79 10.60 17.61
C GLY A 33 12.43 11.26 17.89
N HIS A 34 11.36 10.84 17.20
CA HIS A 34 10.01 11.30 17.51
C HIS A 34 9.35 10.39 18.55
N GLU A 35 8.52 10.99 19.41
CA GLU A 35 7.65 10.26 20.35
C GLU A 35 6.31 9.99 19.68
N ILE A 36 5.91 8.71 19.62
CA ILE A 36 4.66 8.32 18.98
C ILE A 36 3.65 7.85 20.03
N GLU A 37 2.53 8.56 20.13
CA GLU A 37 1.35 8.11 20.86
C GLU A 37 0.38 7.44 19.87
N ARG A 38 -0.11 6.23 20.20
CA ARG A 38 -0.93 5.43 19.27
C ARG A 38 -2.42 5.50 19.61
N ALA A 39 -3.22 5.97 18.67
CA ALA A 39 -4.66 5.73 18.61
C ALA A 39 -4.94 4.82 17.40
N VAL A 40 -4.83 3.50 17.57
CA VAL A 40 -4.88 2.54 16.46
C VAL A 40 -5.86 1.41 16.73
N LEU A 41 -6.33 0.74 15.65
CA LEU A 41 -7.07 -0.52 15.69
C LEU A 41 -6.18 -1.62 15.12
N ASP A 42 -5.87 -2.59 15.95
CA ASP A 42 -4.96 -3.72 15.75
C ASP A 42 -5.67 -5.06 15.50
N THR A 43 -6.99 -5.01 15.31
CA THR A 43 -7.83 -6.19 15.05
C THR A 43 -8.85 -5.91 13.94
N ARG A 44 -9.25 -6.98 13.24
CA ARG A 44 -10.37 -6.94 12.29
C ARG A 44 -11.73 -7.15 12.96
N ALA A 45 -11.75 -7.61 14.20
CA ALA A 45 -12.96 -7.87 14.98
C ALA A 45 -13.67 -6.59 15.46
N GLY A 46 -14.89 -6.72 16.01
CA GLY A 46 -15.61 -5.64 16.71
C GLY A 46 -16.50 -4.74 15.83
N GLY A 47 -16.66 -5.04 14.54
CA GLY A 47 -17.59 -4.33 13.65
C GLY A 47 -17.39 -2.80 13.65
N LYS A 48 -18.48 -2.04 13.50
CA LYS A 48 -18.43 -0.57 13.48
C LYS A 48 -18.17 0.08 14.84
N LEU A 49 -18.47 -0.63 15.96
CA LEU A 49 -18.29 -0.08 17.30
C LEU A 49 -16.82 0.14 17.68
N ARG A 50 -15.89 -0.58 17.04
CA ARG A 50 -14.44 -0.35 17.22
C ARG A 50 -14.00 1.09 16.92
N TYR A 51 -14.71 1.81 16.05
CA TYR A 51 -14.40 3.21 15.76
C TYR A 51 -14.70 4.16 16.92
N LEU A 52 -15.59 3.79 17.85
CA LEU A 52 -15.78 4.54 19.10
C LEU A 52 -14.56 4.40 20.01
N THR A 53 -13.94 3.23 20.06
CA THR A 53 -12.68 3.02 20.77
C THR A 53 -11.56 3.86 20.15
N LEU A 54 -11.44 3.90 18.82
CA LEU A 54 -10.48 4.74 18.11
C LEU A 54 -10.70 6.23 18.44
N ALA A 55 -11.95 6.69 18.43
CA ALA A 55 -12.29 8.08 18.78
C ALA A 55 -11.97 8.44 20.24
N ARG A 56 -12.22 7.51 21.19
CA ARG A 56 -11.84 7.71 22.60
C ARG A 56 -10.32 7.80 22.75
N ARG A 57 -9.55 6.89 22.14
CA ARG A 57 -8.09 6.91 22.17
C ARG A 57 -7.55 8.21 21.57
N ALA A 58 -8.06 8.64 20.42
CA ALA A 58 -7.62 9.88 19.77
C ALA A 58 -7.91 11.14 20.62
N ARG A 59 -9.01 11.16 21.39
CA ARG A 59 -9.35 12.28 22.27
C ARG A 59 -8.61 12.28 23.60
N ALA A 60 -8.16 11.11 24.07
CA ALA A 60 -7.43 10.95 25.31
C ALA A 60 -5.94 11.29 25.16
N ALA A 61 -5.46 11.54 23.97
CA ALA A 61 -4.05 11.80 23.68
C ALA A 61 -3.55 13.09 24.35
N SER A 62 -2.30 13.04 24.83
CA SER A 62 -1.67 14.08 25.65
C SER A 62 -1.04 15.18 24.79
N ARG A 63 -1.81 16.15 24.30
CA ARG A 63 -1.35 17.35 23.58
C ARG A 63 -0.20 17.04 22.60
N PRO A 64 -0.46 16.36 21.48
CA PRO A 64 0.56 16.13 20.46
C PRO A 64 0.95 17.43 19.77
N ASP A 65 2.16 17.50 19.22
CA ASP A 65 2.60 18.61 18.38
C ASP A 65 1.93 18.56 16.99
N VAL A 66 1.61 17.33 16.53
CA VAL A 66 0.90 17.06 15.26
C VAL A 66 0.13 15.76 15.33
N VAL A 67 -1.01 15.69 14.65
CA VAL A 67 -1.79 14.46 14.44
C VAL A 67 -1.48 13.91 13.06
N TYR A 68 -1.01 12.66 12.99
CA TYR A 68 -0.78 11.96 11.75
C TYR A 68 -1.77 10.82 11.57
N ALA A 69 -2.72 10.99 10.66
CA ALA A 69 -3.77 10.00 10.42
C ALA A 69 -3.52 9.20 9.13
N HIS A 70 -3.82 7.92 9.16
CA HIS A 70 -3.86 7.07 7.98
C HIS A 70 -5.29 6.76 7.59
N PHE A 71 -5.62 6.98 6.31
CA PHE A 71 -6.94 6.95 5.69
C PHE A 71 -7.80 8.18 5.99
N LEU A 72 -8.45 8.72 4.95
CA LEU A 72 -9.31 9.89 5.04
C LEU A 72 -10.53 9.65 5.94
N VAL A 73 -11.22 8.52 5.75
CA VAL A 73 -12.40 8.13 6.53
C VAL A 73 -12.29 6.61 6.84
N PRO A 74 -12.50 6.19 8.10
CA PRO A 74 -12.91 6.97 9.27
C PRO A 74 -11.78 7.63 10.07
N SER A 75 -10.50 7.19 9.98
CA SER A 75 -9.42 7.66 10.87
C SER A 75 -9.17 9.16 10.78
N GLY A 76 -9.03 9.70 9.57
CA GLY A 76 -8.84 11.14 9.35
C GLY A 76 -10.04 11.96 9.85
N LEU A 77 -11.28 11.46 9.69
CA LEU A 77 -12.45 12.10 10.23
C LEU A 77 -12.43 12.14 11.77
N ILE A 78 -12.08 11.02 12.40
CA ILE A 78 -11.95 10.94 13.86
C ILE A 78 -10.88 11.92 14.34
N ALA A 79 -9.72 11.95 13.70
CA ALA A 79 -8.63 12.88 14.00
C ALA A 79 -9.07 14.36 13.83
N ALA A 80 -9.74 14.68 12.74
CA ALA A 80 -10.27 16.03 12.47
C ALA A 80 -11.30 16.49 13.51
N LEU A 81 -12.10 15.56 14.06
CA LEU A 81 -13.11 15.85 15.09
C LEU A 81 -12.53 15.83 16.51
N ALA A 82 -11.43 15.14 16.76
CA ALA A 82 -10.73 15.16 18.04
C ALA A 82 -10.11 16.53 18.31
N GLY A 83 -9.56 17.18 17.28
CA GLY A 83 -8.94 18.51 17.38
C GLY A 83 -7.62 18.48 18.18
N GLY A 84 -7.17 19.66 18.59
CA GLY A 84 -6.07 19.80 19.57
C GLY A 84 -4.68 19.96 18.99
N ALA A 85 -4.45 19.65 17.70
CA ALA A 85 -3.19 19.87 16.98
C ALA A 85 -3.41 19.85 15.46
N PRO A 86 -2.46 20.37 14.66
CA PRO A 86 -2.51 20.30 13.21
C PRO A 86 -2.62 18.87 12.71
N LEU A 87 -3.47 18.65 11.70
CA LEU A 87 -3.72 17.33 11.11
C LEU A 87 -2.96 17.16 9.79
N VAL A 88 -2.20 16.08 9.67
CA VAL A 88 -1.72 15.53 8.42
C VAL A 88 -2.38 14.18 8.20
N VAL A 89 -2.86 13.90 7.00
CA VAL A 89 -3.55 12.63 6.70
C VAL A 89 -3.04 12.00 5.42
N THR A 90 -2.78 10.68 5.45
CA THR A 90 -2.37 9.92 4.26
C THR A 90 -3.56 9.15 3.69
N ALA A 91 -3.82 9.34 2.39
CA ALA A 91 -4.78 8.61 1.59
C ALA A 91 -4.10 7.40 0.93
N HIS A 92 -4.74 6.21 1.02
CA HIS A 92 -4.18 4.94 0.56
C HIS A 92 -4.92 4.30 -0.64
N GLY A 93 -5.96 4.95 -1.16
CA GLY A 93 -6.67 4.55 -2.37
C GLY A 93 -8.12 4.11 -2.13
N ARG A 94 -8.39 3.13 -1.26
CA ARG A 94 -9.78 2.69 -1.00
C ARG A 94 -10.63 3.82 -0.42
N ASP A 95 -10.06 4.63 0.41
CA ASP A 95 -10.67 5.81 1.01
C ASP A 95 -11.03 6.87 -0.05
N VAL A 96 -10.16 7.14 -1.01
CA VAL A 96 -10.45 8.04 -2.15
C VAL A 96 -11.52 7.43 -3.07
N ARG A 97 -11.45 6.14 -3.36
CA ARG A 97 -12.45 5.45 -4.20
C ARG A 97 -13.84 5.50 -3.57
N ASN A 98 -13.95 5.44 -2.24
CA ASN A 98 -15.21 5.49 -1.51
C ASN A 98 -15.90 6.88 -1.59
N ILE A 99 -15.19 7.94 -1.99
CA ILE A 99 -15.76 9.27 -2.20
C ILE A 99 -16.77 9.21 -3.35
N GLY A 100 -18.02 9.53 -3.04
CA GLY A 100 -19.14 9.44 -3.99
C GLY A 100 -19.75 8.04 -4.14
N ALA A 101 -19.02 6.98 -3.82
CA ALA A 101 -19.53 5.60 -3.88
C ALA A 101 -20.29 5.19 -2.61
N ILE A 102 -19.97 5.80 -1.47
CA ILE A 102 -20.64 5.53 -0.19
C ILE A 102 -21.31 6.82 0.31
N PRO A 103 -22.61 6.79 0.65
CA PRO A 103 -23.31 7.96 1.17
C PRO A 103 -22.60 8.57 2.38
N GLY A 104 -22.48 9.90 2.41
CA GLY A 104 -21.85 10.65 3.49
C GLY A 104 -20.32 10.72 3.44
N VAL A 105 -19.63 9.82 2.74
CA VAL A 105 -18.15 9.80 2.69
C VAL A 105 -17.60 11.05 2.01
N ALA A 106 -18.25 11.58 0.98
CA ALA A 106 -17.81 12.80 0.32
C ALA A 106 -17.84 14.02 1.29
N ALA A 107 -18.90 14.18 2.06
CA ALA A 107 -19.02 15.26 3.05
C ALA A 107 -17.99 15.09 4.19
N ALA A 108 -17.81 13.85 4.68
CA ALA A 108 -16.81 13.53 5.71
C ALA A 108 -15.38 13.81 5.22
N THR A 109 -15.06 13.38 4.00
CA THR A 109 -13.72 13.63 3.41
C THR A 109 -13.49 15.12 3.17
N ARG A 110 -14.51 15.86 2.73
CA ARG A 110 -14.43 17.31 2.58
C ARG A 110 -14.08 18.01 3.90
N LEU A 111 -14.69 17.56 5.01
CA LEU A 111 -14.35 18.08 6.34
C LEU A 111 -12.88 17.77 6.69
N VAL A 112 -12.41 16.55 6.43
CA VAL A 112 -11.01 16.15 6.67
C VAL A 112 -10.07 17.05 5.87
N VAL A 113 -10.28 17.20 4.56
CA VAL A 113 -9.45 18.03 3.67
C VAL A 113 -9.40 19.49 4.13
N ARG A 114 -10.53 20.04 4.59
CA ARG A 114 -10.57 21.42 5.11
C ARG A 114 -9.75 21.58 6.39
N ARG A 115 -9.82 20.60 7.30
CA ARG A 115 -9.12 20.60 8.59
C ARG A 115 -7.64 20.22 8.48
N ALA A 116 -7.27 19.42 7.48
CA ALA A 116 -5.90 19.01 7.28
C ALA A 116 -5.00 20.18 6.84
N ALA A 117 -3.83 20.28 7.46
CA ALA A 117 -2.75 21.13 6.99
C ALA A 117 -2.20 20.59 5.66
N THR A 118 -2.06 19.26 5.55
CA THR A 118 -1.62 18.56 4.33
C THR A 118 -2.33 17.22 4.22
N VAL A 119 -2.71 16.86 3.00
CA VAL A 119 -3.13 15.50 2.63
C VAL A 119 -2.00 14.85 1.85
N ILE A 120 -1.53 13.70 2.28
CA ILE A 120 -0.54 12.90 1.56
C ILE A 120 -1.27 11.88 0.69
N CYS A 121 -0.94 11.80 -0.58
CA CYS A 121 -1.38 10.73 -1.47
C CYS A 121 -0.20 9.83 -1.81
N VAL A 122 -0.41 8.51 -1.81
CA VAL A 122 0.67 7.52 -2.03
C VAL A 122 1.17 7.45 -3.47
N SER A 123 0.49 8.11 -4.42
CA SER A 123 0.88 8.24 -5.83
C SER A 123 0.28 9.50 -6.44
N ASP A 124 0.83 9.94 -7.57
CA ASP A 124 0.27 11.06 -8.33
C ASP A 124 -1.09 10.71 -8.95
N TYR A 125 -1.26 9.46 -9.36
CA TYR A 125 -2.58 8.93 -9.75
C TYR A 125 -3.62 9.19 -8.66
N LEU A 126 -3.31 8.84 -7.41
CA LEU A 126 -4.25 9.02 -6.31
C LEU A 126 -4.51 10.50 -5.99
N ARG A 127 -3.49 11.36 -6.13
CA ARG A 127 -3.66 12.82 -6.03
C ARG A 127 -4.67 13.31 -7.06
N ARG A 128 -4.51 12.95 -8.34
CA ARG A 128 -5.43 13.35 -9.43
C ARG A 128 -6.86 12.86 -9.16
N GLU A 129 -7.02 11.61 -8.71
CA GLU A 129 -8.32 11.04 -8.34
C GLU A 129 -8.98 11.84 -7.19
N LEU A 130 -8.20 12.18 -6.15
CA LEU A 130 -8.71 12.96 -5.02
C LEU A 130 -9.12 14.37 -5.45
N GLU A 131 -8.27 15.07 -6.20
CA GLU A 131 -8.53 16.45 -6.68
C GLU A 131 -9.67 16.53 -7.69
N THR A 132 -9.91 15.46 -8.46
CA THR A 132 -11.07 15.36 -9.35
C THR A 132 -12.37 15.22 -8.56
N LYS A 133 -12.36 14.37 -7.52
CA LYS A 133 -13.55 14.14 -6.68
C LYS A 133 -13.82 15.25 -5.68
N LEU A 134 -12.76 15.93 -5.23
CA LEU A 134 -12.79 17.03 -4.26
C LEU A 134 -11.83 18.14 -4.70
N PRO A 135 -12.27 19.06 -5.58
CA PRO A 135 -11.43 20.15 -6.09
C PRO A 135 -10.79 21.02 -4.99
N GLU A 136 -11.42 21.11 -3.81
CA GLU A 136 -10.90 21.80 -2.64
C GLU A 136 -9.63 21.17 -2.02
N ALA A 137 -9.24 19.98 -2.45
CA ALA A 137 -7.97 19.37 -2.07
C ALA A 137 -6.76 19.96 -2.80
N ARG A 138 -6.98 20.64 -3.93
CA ARG A 138 -5.92 21.29 -4.71
C ARG A 138 -5.09 22.25 -3.86
N GLY A 139 -3.77 22.18 -4.00
CA GLY A 139 -2.83 22.99 -3.22
C GLY A 139 -2.59 22.49 -1.78
N LYS A 140 -3.30 21.46 -1.32
CA LYS A 140 -3.09 20.82 -0.01
C LYS A 140 -2.49 19.43 -0.09
N VAL A 141 -2.32 18.88 -1.31
CA VAL A 141 -1.87 17.51 -1.50
C VAL A 141 -0.36 17.46 -1.73
N ALA A 142 0.31 16.58 -1.01
CA ALA A 142 1.67 16.14 -1.26
C ALA A 142 1.67 14.68 -1.73
N VAL A 143 2.56 14.32 -2.66
CA VAL A 143 2.73 12.93 -3.10
C VAL A 143 3.93 12.33 -2.41
N VAL A 144 3.68 11.32 -1.56
CA VAL A 144 4.71 10.56 -0.85
C VAL A 144 4.28 9.10 -0.80
N SER A 145 5.05 8.20 -1.40
CA SER A 145 4.73 6.77 -1.38
C SER A 145 4.93 6.16 0.02
N SER A 146 4.36 4.97 0.24
CA SER A 146 4.57 4.27 1.53
C SER A 146 6.01 3.78 1.72
N GLY A 147 6.78 3.73 0.64
CA GLY A 147 8.16 3.26 0.67
C GLY A 147 8.32 1.74 0.77
N VAL A 148 9.53 1.26 0.52
CA VAL A 148 9.96 -0.13 0.71
C VAL A 148 11.27 -0.16 1.48
N ASP A 149 11.37 -1.07 2.45
CA ASP A 149 12.61 -1.31 3.21
C ASP A 149 13.60 -2.12 2.35
N ARG A 150 14.53 -1.42 1.70
CA ARG A 150 15.52 -2.03 0.80
C ARG A 150 16.64 -2.80 1.54
N GLU A 151 16.75 -2.67 2.85
CA GLU A 151 17.65 -3.49 3.67
C GLU A 151 17.02 -4.83 4.02
N ARG A 152 15.72 -4.86 4.22
CA ARG A 152 14.95 -6.06 4.46
C ARG A 152 14.65 -6.83 3.17
N PHE A 153 14.28 -6.14 2.09
CA PHE A 153 14.01 -6.70 0.77
C PHE A 153 15.29 -6.66 -0.07
N THR A 154 16.10 -7.73 0.04
CA THR A 154 17.42 -7.82 -0.59
C THR A 154 17.40 -8.64 -1.87
N VAL A 155 18.33 -8.34 -2.77
CA VAL A 155 18.52 -9.13 -4.00
C VAL A 155 19.05 -10.53 -3.66
N THR A 156 18.43 -11.53 -4.24
CA THR A 156 18.82 -12.94 -4.12
C THR A 156 18.75 -13.61 -5.49
N GLU A 157 19.59 -14.63 -5.70
CA GLU A 157 19.46 -15.49 -6.87
C GLU A 157 18.18 -16.33 -6.77
N PRO A 158 17.39 -16.45 -7.84
CA PRO A 158 16.23 -17.34 -7.86
C PRO A 158 16.69 -18.81 -7.94
N PRO A 159 15.86 -19.77 -7.48
CA PRO A 159 16.12 -21.18 -7.69
C PRO A 159 16.20 -21.50 -9.19
N ALA A 160 17.01 -22.49 -9.52
CA ALA A 160 17.06 -23.03 -10.88
C ALA A 160 15.75 -23.76 -11.23
N GLY A 161 15.38 -23.76 -12.50
CA GLY A 161 14.20 -24.47 -13.00
C GLY A 161 13.14 -23.55 -13.61
N PRO A 162 11.94 -24.07 -13.82
CA PRO A 162 10.82 -23.30 -14.38
C PRO A 162 10.47 -22.06 -13.56
N PRO A 163 9.99 -20.97 -14.18
CA PRO A 163 9.77 -19.71 -13.50
C PRO A 163 8.67 -19.80 -12.43
N GLY A 164 8.98 -19.32 -11.21
CA GLY A 164 8.00 -19.07 -10.16
C GLY A 164 7.35 -17.69 -10.35
N PHE A 165 6.02 -17.66 -10.34
CA PHE A 165 5.21 -16.44 -10.32
C PHE A 165 4.57 -16.31 -8.94
N LEU A 166 4.62 -15.11 -8.37
CA LEU A 166 4.04 -14.81 -7.07
C LEU A 166 2.97 -13.72 -7.20
N CYS A 167 1.85 -13.88 -6.50
CA CYS A 167 0.83 -12.85 -6.35
C CYS A 167 0.53 -12.65 -4.86
N VAL A 168 0.74 -11.44 -4.34
CA VAL A 168 0.58 -11.12 -2.93
C VAL A 168 -0.59 -10.16 -2.72
N GLY A 169 -1.58 -10.56 -1.92
CA GLY A 169 -2.70 -9.69 -1.55
C GLY A 169 -4.01 -10.41 -1.37
N ALA A 170 -5.08 -9.63 -1.19
CA ALA A 170 -6.43 -10.19 -1.03
C ALA A 170 -6.89 -10.93 -2.28
N LEU A 171 -7.49 -12.11 -2.11
CA LEU A 171 -8.06 -12.89 -3.21
C LEU A 171 -9.47 -12.38 -3.52
N ASP A 172 -9.54 -11.18 -4.11
CA ASP A 172 -10.78 -10.48 -4.45
C ASP A 172 -10.81 -10.02 -5.92
N GLU A 173 -11.99 -9.57 -6.38
CA GLU A 173 -12.20 -9.09 -7.77
C GLU A 173 -11.25 -7.92 -8.12
N ARG A 174 -10.98 -7.04 -7.16
CA ARG A 174 -10.11 -5.89 -7.37
C ARG A 174 -8.67 -6.30 -7.70
N LYS A 175 -8.16 -7.37 -7.08
CA LYS A 175 -6.81 -7.93 -7.34
C LYS A 175 -6.76 -8.77 -8.60
N ASN A 176 -7.92 -9.05 -9.22
CA ASN A 176 -8.03 -9.69 -10.53
C ASN A 176 -7.39 -11.10 -10.60
N VAL A 177 -7.41 -11.79 -9.46
CA VAL A 177 -6.66 -13.04 -9.25
C VAL A 177 -7.13 -14.20 -10.14
N VAL A 178 -8.43 -14.22 -10.49
CA VAL A 178 -8.98 -15.27 -11.36
C VAL A 178 -8.48 -15.11 -12.79
N ARG A 179 -8.51 -13.86 -13.32
CA ARG A 179 -8.01 -13.60 -14.67
C ARG A 179 -6.49 -13.80 -14.76
N LEU A 180 -5.74 -13.50 -13.66
CA LEU A 180 -4.33 -13.85 -13.58
C LEU A 180 -4.12 -15.36 -13.70
N ALA A 181 -4.91 -16.17 -12.98
CA ALA A 181 -4.81 -17.63 -13.05
C ALA A 181 -5.22 -18.17 -14.44
N ASP A 182 -6.22 -17.54 -15.09
CA ASP A 182 -6.61 -17.89 -16.46
C ASP A 182 -5.50 -17.59 -17.48
N ALA A 183 -4.81 -16.47 -17.34
CA ALA A 183 -3.66 -16.09 -18.17
C ALA A 183 -2.47 -17.02 -17.92
N PHE A 184 -2.17 -17.32 -16.65
CA PHE A 184 -1.08 -18.23 -16.27
C PHE A 184 -1.31 -19.66 -16.80
N ALA A 185 -2.54 -20.16 -16.81
CA ALA A 185 -2.87 -21.49 -17.32
C ALA A 185 -2.48 -21.69 -18.80
N ARG A 186 -2.27 -20.62 -19.56
CA ARG A 186 -1.84 -20.65 -20.96
C ARG A 186 -0.33 -20.74 -21.15
N LEU A 187 0.45 -20.55 -20.07
CA LEU A 187 1.91 -20.76 -20.10
C LEU A 187 2.22 -22.26 -20.14
N GLU A 188 3.30 -22.62 -20.84
CA GLU A 188 3.72 -24.01 -20.96
C GLU A 188 4.29 -24.55 -19.62
N GLU A 189 4.98 -23.70 -18.86
CA GLU A 189 5.66 -24.12 -17.62
C GLU A 189 5.55 -23.08 -16.49
N GLY A 190 6.05 -23.42 -15.32
CA GLY A 190 6.10 -22.56 -14.16
C GLY A 190 5.07 -22.93 -13.08
N THR A 191 5.11 -22.19 -11.98
CA THR A 191 4.17 -22.31 -10.86
C THR A 191 3.67 -20.93 -10.47
N LEU A 192 2.37 -20.77 -10.27
CA LEU A 192 1.77 -19.55 -9.75
C LEU A 192 1.39 -19.73 -8.27
N THR A 193 2.01 -18.96 -7.39
CA THR A 193 1.74 -18.98 -5.96
C THR A 193 0.95 -17.73 -5.55
N PHE A 194 -0.19 -17.93 -4.91
CA PHE A 194 -0.97 -16.85 -4.29
C PHE A 194 -0.71 -16.81 -2.79
N VAL A 195 -0.38 -15.62 -2.30
CA VAL A 195 -0.23 -15.31 -0.87
C VAL A 195 -1.32 -14.34 -0.47
N GLY A 196 -2.16 -14.76 0.45
CA GLY A 196 -3.32 -14.03 0.91
C GLY A 196 -4.57 -14.87 0.94
N ASP A 197 -5.68 -14.24 1.28
CA ASP A 197 -6.96 -14.92 1.38
C ASP A 197 -8.10 -13.98 0.94
N GLY A 198 -9.26 -14.55 0.60
CA GLY A 198 -10.41 -13.77 0.18
C GLY A 198 -11.51 -14.60 -0.47
N PRO A 199 -12.62 -13.94 -0.86
CA PRO A 199 -13.83 -14.61 -1.35
C PRO A 199 -13.61 -15.39 -2.65
N LEU A 200 -12.55 -15.10 -3.41
CA LEU A 200 -12.27 -15.81 -4.67
C LEU A 200 -11.34 -17.02 -4.50
N ARG A 201 -10.91 -17.35 -3.27
CA ARG A 201 -10.10 -18.55 -3.02
C ARG A 201 -10.71 -19.83 -3.63
N PRO A 202 -12.02 -20.14 -3.50
CA PRO A 202 -12.60 -21.35 -4.08
C PRO A 202 -12.50 -21.42 -5.62
N ARG A 203 -12.37 -20.26 -6.30
CA ARG A 203 -12.19 -20.22 -7.77
C ARG A 203 -10.76 -20.50 -8.23
N LEU A 204 -9.81 -20.52 -7.30
CA LEU A 204 -8.39 -20.78 -7.54
C LEU A 204 -7.98 -22.19 -7.11
N GLU A 205 -8.73 -22.81 -6.20
CA GLU A 205 -8.48 -24.16 -5.69
C GLU A 205 -8.58 -25.21 -6.81
N GLY A 206 -7.64 -26.18 -6.79
CA GLY A 206 -7.59 -27.28 -7.76
C GLY A 206 -7.11 -26.90 -9.16
N ARG A 207 -6.73 -25.64 -9.40
CA ARG A 207 -6.11 -25.25 -10.68
C ARG A 207 -4.70 -25.83 -10.83
N GLU A 208 -4.39 -26.35 -12.00
CA GLU A 208 -3.08 -26.92 -12.27
C GLU A 208 -1.95 -25.89 -12.10
N ARG A 209 -0.85 -26.32 -11.48
CA ARG A 209 0.34 -25.50 -11.21
C ARG A 209 0.07 -24.24 -10.37
N VAL A 210 -1.09 -24.13 -9.68
CA VAL A 210 -1.45 -23.05 -8.79
C VAL A 210 -1.32 -23.49 -7.33
N ARG A 211 -0.62 -22.70 -6.51
CA ARG A 211 -0.47 -22.91 -5.07
C ARG A 211 -1.13 -21.79 -4.29
N LEU A 212 -1.84 -22.12 -3.20
CA LEU A 212 -2.53 -21.16 -2.33
C LEU A 212 -1.98 -21.30 -0.91
N LEU A 213 -1.12 -20.37 -0.49
CA LEU A 213 -0.47 -20.41 0.82
C LEU A 213 -1.38 -19.84 1.94
N GLY A 214 -2.46 -19.13 1.57
CA GLY A 214 -3.22 -18.39 2.56
C GLY A 214 -2.49 -17.12 3.01
N ARG A 215 -2.88 -16.61 4.18
CA ARG A 215 -2.19 -15.45 4.79
C ARG A 215 -0.90 -15.91 5.43
N VAL A 216 0.16 -15.18 5.15
CA VAL A 216 1.46 -15.38 5.80
C VAL A 216 1.87 -14.10 6.54
N PRO A 217 2.69 -14.19 7.58
CA PRO A 217 3.35 -13.03 8.18
C PRO A 217 4.15 -12.25 7.15
N HIS A 218 4.18 -10.91 7.29
CA HIS A 218 4.88 -10.06 6.31
C HIS A 218 6.40 -10.31 6.28
N ASP A 219 6.97 -10.82 7.35
CA ASP A 219 8.38 -11.21 7.44
C ASP A 219 8.74 -12.47 6.63
N GLU A 220 7.77 -13.25 6.20
CA GLU A 220 7.98 -14.37 5.27
C GLU A 220 8.01 -13.94 3.79
N ILE A 221 7.49 -12.74 3.45
CA ILE A 221 7.40 -12.26 2.07
C ILE A 221 8.77 -12.19 1.36
N PRO A 222 9.88 -11.72 1.98
CA PRO A 222 11.19 -11.75 1.33
C PRO A 222 11.62 -13.14 0.90
N GLY A 223 11.37 -14.17 1.73
CA GLY A 223 11.66 -15.57 1.40
C GLY A 223 10.85 -16.05 0.19
N LEU A 224 9.55 -15.76 0.13
CA LEU A 224 8.70 -16.12 -1.00
C LEU A 224 9.09 -15.40 -2.28
N LEU A 225 9.52 -14.14 -2.19
CA LEU A 225 10.08 -13.40 -3.31
C LEU A 225 11.42 -14.01 -3.79
N SER A 226 12.25 -14.50 -2.87
CA SER A 226 13.53 -15.15 -3.24
C SER A 226 13.32 -16.43 -4.05
N GLU A 227 12.21 -17.14 -3.79
CA GLU A 227 11.82 -18.36 -4.52
C GLU A 227 11.08 -18.07 -5.84
N SER A 228 10.79 -16.80 -6.13
CA SER A 228 10.02 -16.40 -7.31
C SER A 228 10.91 -15.69 -8.32
N ARG A 229 10.54 -15.75 -9.61
CA ARG A 229 11.17 -14.98 -10.69
C ARG A 229 10.40 -13.69 -10.98
N VAL A 230 9.07 -13.74 -10.92
CA VAL A 230 8.17 -12.64 -11.27
C VAL A 230 7.12 -12.44 -10.19
N LEU A 231 6.85 -11.20 -9.80
CA LEU A 231 5.63 -10.88 -9.07
C LEU A 231 4.56 -10.35 -10.03
N ALA A 232 3.39 -10.98 -10.03
CA ALA A 232 2.26 -10.61 -10.89
C ALA A 232 1.11 -10.01 -10.07
N GLN A 233 0.83 -8.73 -10.29
CA GLN A 233 -0.26 -8.00 -9.62
C GLN A 233 -1.07 -7.16 -10.62
N PRO A 234 -1.84 -7.81 -11.53
CA PRO A 234 -2.64 -7.12 -12.52
C PRO A 234 -3.98 -6.65 -11.96
N SER A 235 -3.95 -5.92 -10.84
CA SER A 235 -5.14 -5.36 -10.21
C SER A 235 -5.97 -4.54 -11.20
N LEU A 236 -7.30 -4.51 -11.07
CA LEU A 236 -8.15 -3.67 -11.91
C LEU A 236 -7.78 -2.19 -11.78
N VAL A 237 -7.40 -1.77 -10.60
CA VAL A 237 -6.78 -0.47 -10.27
C VAL A 237 -5.84 -0.69 -9.09
N GLU A 238 -4.61 -0.20 -9.18
CA GLU A 238 -3.64 -0.27 -8.08
C GLU A 238 -3.18 1.15 -7.67
N PRO A 239 -3.59 1.65 -6.51
CA PRO A 239 -3.24 3.01 -6.09
C PRO A 239 -1.74 3.25 -5.95
N LEU A 240 -0.98 2.28 -5.45
CA LEU A 240 0.49 2.30 -5.36
C LEU A 240 1.06 0.97 -5.87
N GLY A 241 0.83 -0.13 -5.17
CA GLY A 241 1.41 -1.43 -5.45
C GLY A 241 2.58 -1.76 -4.53
N GLN A 242 2.34 -1.79 -3.22
CA GLN A 242 3.37 -2.08 -2.22
C GLN A 242 4.14 -3.37 -2.53
N ALA A 243 3.43 -4.47 -2.87
CA ALA A 243 4.07 -5.73 -3.21
C ALA A 243 4.94 -5.65 -4.48
N LEU A 244 4.62 -4.74 -5.43
CA LEU A 244 5.47 -4.50 -6.59
C LEU A 244 6.79 -3.86 -6.18
N LEU A 245 6.76 -2.84 -5.30
CA LEU A 245 7.97 -2.21 -4.77
C LEU A 245 8.82 -3.22 -3.99
N GLU A 246 8.20 -4.08 -3.18
CA GLU A 246 8.87 -5.15 -2.42
C GLU A 246 9.56 -6.15 -3.35
N ALA A 247 8.87 -6.59 -4.40
CA ALA A 247 9.43 -7.52 -5.40
C ALA A 247 10.58 -6.88 -6.18
N MET A 248 10.41 -5.66 -6.65
CA MET A 248 11.44 -4.91 -7.36
C MET A 248 12.67 -4.68 -6.46
N ALA A 249 12.47 -4.38 -5.17
CA ALA A 249 13.56 -4.25 -4.21
C ALA A 249 14.34 -5.57 -4.03
N CYS A 250 13.68 -6.74 -4.18
CA CYS A 250 14.34 -8.06 -4.21
C CYS A 250 14.95 -8.40 -5.57
N GLY A 251 14.98 -7.48 -6.53
CA GLY A 251 15.47 -7.75 -7.89
C GLY A 251 14.56 -8.72 -8.66
N ARG A 252 13.26 -8.66 -8.44
CA ARG A 252 12.26 -9.44 -9.20
C ARG A 252 11.58 -8.55 -10.23
N SER A 253 11.41 -9.11 -11.44
CA SER A 253 10.59 -8.46 -12.46
C SER A 253 9.13 -8.48 -12.08
N VAL A 254 8.34 -7.52 -12.56
CA VAL A 254 6.93 -7.42 -12.20
C VAL A 254 6.00 -7.40 -13.42
N VAL A 255 4.81 -7.97 -13.26
CA VAL A 255 3.66 -7.74 -14.15
C VAL A 255 2.63 -6.95 -13.38
N ALA A 256 2.34 -5.75 -13.82
CA ALA A 256 1.46 -4.84 -13.11
C ALA A 256 0.39 -4.24 -14.03
N THR A 257 -0.69 -3.77 -13.44
CA THR A 257 -1.69 -3.00 -14.18
C THR A 257 -1.13 -1.67 -14.66
N ARG A 258 -1.52 -1.25 -15.87
CA ARG A 258 -1.27 0.11 -16.37
C ARG A 258 -2.20 1.18 -15.77
N ILE A 259 -3.12 0.79 -14.87
CA ILE A 259 -4.13 1.69 -14.27
C ILE A 259 -3.80 1.91 -12.79
N GLY A 260 -3.37 3.12 -12.45
CA GLY A 260 -3.03 3.50 -11.08
C GLY A 260 -1.63 4.05 -10.93
N GLY A 261 -0.98 3.74 -9.80
CA GLY A 261 0.38 4.14 -9.46
C GLY A 261 1.51 3.37 -10.16
N PRO A 262 1.37 2.07 -10.54
CA PRO A 262 2.48 1.32 -11.10
C PRO A 262 3.19 1.98 -12.29
N PRO A 263 2.51 2.67 -13.23
CA PRO A 263 3.19 3.40 -14.30
C PRO A 263 4.15 4.52 -13.83
N GLU A 264 4.06 4.95 -12.59
CA GLU A 264 4.91 6.01 -12.05
C GLU A 264 6.31 5.50 -11.64
N PHE A 265 6.47 4.16 -11.45
CA PHE A 265 7.72 3.59 -10.93
C PHE A 265 8.15 2.25 -11.55
N VAL A 266 7.36 1.68 -12.47
CA VAL A 266 7.74 0.45 -13.18
C VAL A 266 8.21 0.81 -14.59
N PRO A 267 9.54 0.95 -14.82
CA PRO A 267 10.07 1.14 -16.16
C PRO A 267 10.08 -0.19 -16.94
N PRO A 268 10.19 -0.15 -18.28
CA PRO A 268 10.14 -1.36 -19.12
C PRO A 268 11.21 -2.42 -18.76
N GLU A 269 12.37 -1.99 -18.26
CA GLU A 269 13.45 -2.88 -17.85
C GLU A 269 13.17 -3.61 -16.53
N ALA A 270 12.23 -3.09 -15.73
CA ALA A 270 11.85 -3.64 -14.43
C ALA A 270 10.62 -4.55 -14.50
N GLY A 271 9.78 -4.40 -15.55
CA GLY A 271 8.57 -5.18 -15.64
C GLY A 271 7.66 -4.79 -16.79
N VAL A 272 6.48 -5.38 -16.82
CA VAL A 272 5.51 -5.22 -17.90
C VAL A 272 4.21 -4.64 -17.35
N LEU A 273 3.76 -3.53 -17.95
CA LEU A 273 2.47 -2.91 -17.65
C LEU A 273 1.41 -3.43 -18.63
N VAL A 274 0.34 -4.01 -18.09
CA VAL A 274 -0.69 -4.70 -18.87
C VAL A 274 -2.08 -4.07 -18.69
N ASP A 275 -2.95 -4.26 -19.66
CA ASP A 275 -4.38 -4.08 -19.48
C ASP A 275 -4.92 -5.20 -18.58
N PRO A 276 -5.47 -4.89 -17.40
CA PRO A 276 -5.92 -5.93 -16.48
C PRO A 276 -7.15 -6.71 -16.98
N LEU A 277 -7.83 -6.23 -18.01
CA LEU A 277 -9.02 -6.88 -18.58
C LEU A 277 -8.69 -7.78 -19.77
N ASP A 278 -7.51 -7.64 -20.37
CA ASP A 278 -7.05 -8.42 -21.53
C ASP A 278 -6.20 -9.63 -21.06
N VAL A 279 -6.79 -10.83 -21.16
CA VAL A 279 -6.12 -12.08 -20.77
C VAL A 279 -4.91 -12.39 -21.68
N ASP A 280 -4.98 -12.05 -22.96
CA ASP A 280 -3.87 -12.28 -23.89
C ASP A 280 -2.70 -11.33 -23.58
N ALA A 281 -2.98 -10.08 -23.24
CA ALA A 281 -1.97 -9.14 -22.77
C ALA A 281 -1.34 -9.60 -21.43
N LEU A 282 -2.14 -10.15 -20.53
CA LEU A 282 -1.64 -10.74 -19.27
C LEU A 282 -0.71 -11.92 -19.54
N THR A 283 -1.10 -12.86 -20.42
CA THR A 283 -0.28 -14.03 -20.79
C THR A 283 1.06 -13.57 -21.36
N ARG A 284 1.04 -12.70 -22.38
CA ARG A 284 2.27 -12.14 -22.96
C ARG A 284 3.11 -11.37 -21.92
N GLY A 285 2.45 -10.64 -21.02
CA GLY A 285 3.13 -9.90 -19.94
C GLY A 285 3.87 -10.84 -18.98
N LEU A 286 3.29 -11.98 -18.63
CA LEU A 286 3.95 -13.00 -17.80
C LEU A 286 5.18 -13.59 -18.51
N GLU A 287 5.07 -13.96 -19.81
CA GLU A 287 6.18 -14.45 -20.61
C GLU A 287 7.31 -13.43 -20.72
N GLN A 288 6.99 -12.19 -21.07
CA GLN A 288 7.95 -11.10 -21.20
C GLN A 288 8.68 -10.82 -19.88
N ALA A 289 7.95 -10.73 -18.76
CA ALA A 289 8.55 -10.51 -17.46
C ALA A 289 9.45 -11.67 -17.00
N ALA A 290 9.07 -12.92 -17.32
CA ALA A 290 9.90 -14.09 -17.05
C ALA A 290 11.18 -14.14 -17.91
N ALA A 291 11.19 -13.51 -19.07
CA ALA A 291 12.36 -13.40 -19.93
C ALA A 291 13.34 -12.28 -19.51
N LEU A 292 12.92 -11.34 -18.65
CA LEU A 292 13.83 -10.32 -18.11
C LEU A 292 14.92 -10.94 -17.22
N PRO A 293 16.06 -10.25 -17.03
CA PRO A 293 17.11 -10.72 -16.13
C PRO A 293 16.57 -11.08 -14.74
N CYS A 294 17.13 -12.11 -14.13
CA CYS A 294 16.83 -12.47 -12.74
C CYS A 294 18.11 -12.94 -12.05
N PRO A 295 18.63 -12.21 -11.04
CA PRO A 295 17.99 -11.02 -10.45
C PRO A 295 17.94 -9.83 -11.43
N ASN A 296 16.88 -9.04 -11.34
CA ASN A 296 16.67 -7.84 -12.14
C ASN A 296 17.17 -6.60 -11.37
N LEU A 297 18.38 -6.17 -11.68
CA LEU A 297 18.98 -5.01 -11.00
C LEU A 297 18.34 -3.67 -11.42
N ALA A 298 17.79 -3.57 -12.63
CA ALA A 298 17.04 -2.38 -13.04
C ALA A 298 15.75 -2.21 -12.23
N ALA A 299 15.08 -3.33 -11.91
CA ALA A 299 13.94 -3.30 -10.99
C ALA A 299 14.35 -2.80 -9.60
N ARG A 300 15.46 -3.28 -9.06
CA ARG A 300 16.00 -2.80 -7.78
C ARG A 300 16.33 -1.32 -7.81
N GLU A 301 16.97 -0.85 -8.86
CA GLU A 301 17.36 0.56 -8.99
C GLU A 301 16.13 1.47 -9.04
N ALA A 302 15.08 1.08 -9.74
CA ALA A 302 13.82 1.82 -9.80
C ALA A 302 13.15 2.03 -8.43
N THR A 303 13.54 1.27 -7.39
CA THR A 303 13.01 1.46 -6.03
C THR A 303 13.81 2.44 -5.16
N VAL A 304 14.92 3.02 -5.64
CA VAL A 304 15.78 3.92 -4.86
C VAL A 304 15.00 5.14 -4.34
N GLU A 305 14.20 5.75 -5.22
CA GLU A 305 13.37 6.89 -4.82
C GLU A 305 12.19 6.50 -3.93
N HIS A 306 11.86 5.21 -3.86
CA HIS A 306 10.82 4.65 -3.00
C HIS A 306 11.38 3.99 -1.72
N ASP A 307 12.66 4.20 -1.39
CA ASP A 307 13.21 3.74 -0.12
C ASP A 307 12.44 4.32 1.06
N VAL A 308 12.08 3.49 2.04
CA VAL A 308 11.24 3.89 3.17
C VAL A 308 11.86 5.03 3.97
N ARG A 309 13.18 5.07 4.11
CA ARG A 309 13.89 6.14 4.83
C ARG A 309 13.72 7.47 4.13
N ARG A 310 13.88 7.52 2.80
CA ARG A 310 13.62 8.73 2.00
C ARG A 310 12.17 9.19 2.08
N GLN A 311 11.22 8.24 2.01
CA GLN A 311 9.81 8.59 2.13
C GLN A 311 9.48 9.10 3.53
N SER A 312 10.05 8.50 4.57
CA SER A 312 9.86 8.94 5.96
C SER A 312 10.47 10.32 6.22
N GLU A 313 11.60 10.68 5.59
CA GLU A 313 12.14 12.05 5.60
C GLU A 313 11.16 13.08 5.02
N ARG A 314 10.54 12.74 3.89
CA ARG A 314 9.51 13.60 3.28
C ARG A 314 8.29 13.75 4.17
N ILE A 315 7.84 12.63 4.80
CA ILE A 315 6.73 12.65 5.77
C ILE A 315 7.10 13.51 6.98
N GLU A 316 8.28 13.31 7.57
CA GLU A 316 8.80 14.09 8.71
C GLU A 316 8.81 15.60 8.40
N ALA A 317 9.30 15.99 7.24
CA ALA A 317 9.30 17.39 6.80
C ALA A 317 7.90 17.99 6.69
N ILE A 318 6.90 17.19 6.25
CA ILE A 318 5.50 17.61 6.19
C ILE A 318 4.93 17.76 7.59
N LEU A 319 5.18 16.79 8.48
CA LEU A 319 4.71 16.81 9.88
C LEU A 319 5.31 18.01 10.64
N SER A 320 6.61 18.25 10.47
CA SER A 320 7.32 19.37 11.11
C SER A 320 6.78 20.73 10.65
N ARG A 321 6.50 20.88 9.35
CA ARG A 321 5.86 22.10 8.83
C ARG A 321 4.46 22.30 9.39
N ALA A 322 3.68 21.24 9.51
CA ALA A 322 2.34 21.31 10.09
C ALA A 322 2.40 21.73 11.57
N ALA A 323 3.27 21.12 12.37
CA ALA A 323 3.46 21.47 13.79
C ALA A 323 3.87 22.93 13.97
N ALA A 324 4.74 23.48 13.10
CA ALA A 324 5.18 24.87 13.17
C ALA A 324 4.09 25.91 12.85
N LEU A 325 3.02 25.54 12.15
CA LEU A 325 1.88 26.44 11.85
C LEU A 325 1.08 26.75 13.12
N ASP A 326 0.93 25.79 14.02
CA ASP A 326 0.16 25.96 15.27
C ASP A 326 0.87 26.86 16.30
N GLN A 327 2.20 26.88 16.29
CA GLN A 327 3.00 27.71 17.21
C GLN A 327 2.97 29.20 16.86
N ARG A 328 2.41 29.57 15.69
CA ARG A 328 2.31 30.95 15.20
C ARG A 328 0.90 31.52 15.28
N SER A 329 -0.10 30.71 15.69
CA SER A 329 -1.51 31.09 15.85
C SER A 329 -1.85 31.32 17.31
#